data_4e74176caf55b71fbea6ca0367395488
#
_entry.id   4e74176caf55b71fbea6ca0367395488
#
_cell.length_a   1.000
_cell.length_b   1.000
_cell.length_c   1.000
_cell.angle_alpha   90.00
_cell.angle_beta   90.00
_cell.angle_gamma   90.00
#
_symmetry.space_group_name_H-M   'P 1'
#
loop_
_entity.id
_entity.type
_entity.pdbx_description
1 polymer ?
#
loop_
_entity_poly.entity_id
_entity_poly.type
_entity_poly.pdbx_seq_one_letter_code
_entity_poly.pdbx_strand_id
1 'polypeptide(L)'
;MKSVFVTGADRGVGFALCQQFVEHGWKVYAGQFMPEWSELKGLQESCGEQVEMIPLNAADTESVRAAADIVAKRTESLDMLVNCAGIGGMDDDREAMRAVFHVNTRGPMRMVEAFLPLMRTGLKRLCFVSSEAGSISVAHRTDSFAYC
;
A
#
# COMPACT_ATOMS: atom_id res chain seq x y z
N MET A 1 20.88 2.38 -3.97
CA MET A 1 20.02 1.56 -3.09
C MET A 1 18.66 1.47 -3.77
N LYS A 2 18.07 0.28 -3.84
CA LYS A 2 16.72 0.11 -4.41
C LYS A 2 15.67 0.72 -3.49
N SER A 3 14.57 1.18 -4.06
CA SER A 3 13.48 1.82 -3.33
C SER A 3 12.13 1.20 -3.62
N VAL A 4 11.28 1.14 -2.59
CA VAL A 4 9.93 0.60 -2.67
C VAL A 4 8.94 1.52 -1.96
N PHE A 5 7.74 1.66 -2.52
CA PHE A 5 6.60 2.21 -1.82
C PHE A 5 5.63 1.07 -1.47
N VAL A 6 5.21 0.99 -0.22
CA VAL A 6 4.26 -0.03 0.26
C VAL A 6 3.01 0.67 0.80
N THR A 7 1.84 0.38 0.24
CA THR A 7 0.57 0.86 0.79
C THR A 7 0.08 -0.06 1.90
N GLY A 8 -0.67 0.48 2.88
CA GLY A 8 -1.16 -0.31 4.01
C GLY A 8 -0.04 -0.84 4.90
N ALA A 9 1.00 -0.02 5.08
CA ALA A 9 2.20 -0.38 5.84
C ALA A 9 2.01 -0.34 7.36
N ASP A 10 0.86 0.13 7.84
CA ASP A 10 0.59 0.34 9.27
C ASP A 10 0.63 -0.95 10.09
N ARG A 11 0.24 -2.08 9.49
CA ARG A 11 0.13 -3.37 10.18
C ARG A 11 0.17 -4.55 9.22
N GLY A 12 0.14 -5.76 9.79
CA GLY A 12 -0.09 -7.01 9.07
C GLY A 12 0.90 -7.26 7.94
N VAL A 13 0.40 -7.67 6.78
CA VAL A 13 1.23 -8.01 5.61
C VAL A 13 2.06 -6.82 5.12
N GLY A 14 1.45 -5.62 5.03
CA GLY A 14 2.18 -4.43 4.58
C GLY A 14 3.33 -4.06 5.50
N PHE A 15 3.13 -4.13 6.81
CA PHE A 15 4.19 -3.91 7.79
C PHE A 15 5.30 -4.96 7.70
N ALA A 16 4.93 -6.24 7.63
CA ALA A 16 5.90 -7.34 7.49
C ALA A 16 6.74 -7.21 6.20
N LEU A 17 6.12 -6.75 5.10
CA LEU A 17 6.84 -6.45 3.86
C LEU A 17 7.84 -5.31 4.05
N CYS A 18 7.46 -4.24 4.78
CA CYS A 18 8.39 -3.16 5.08
C CYS A 18 9.61 -3.66 5.85
N GLN A 19 9.43 -4.49 6.87
CA GLN A 19 10.53 -5.11 7.61
C GLN A 19 11.44 -5.94 6.70
N GLN A 20 10.87 -6.78 5.85
CA GLN A 20 11.63 -7.60 4.91
C GLN A 20 12.40 -6.77 3.88
N PHE A 21 11.83 -5.71 3.35
CA PHE A 21 12.55 -4.80 2.45
C PHE A 21 13.72 -4.11 3.15
N VAL A 22 13.54 -3.69 4.40
CA VAL A 22 14.61 -3.09 5.22
C VAL A 22 15.75 -4.08 5.43
N GLU A 23 15.46 -5.31 5.85
CA GLU A 23 16.43 -6.39 6.04
C GLU A 23 17.27 -6.68 4.78
N HIS A 24 16.65 -6.51 3.61
CA HIS A 24 17.32 -6.67 2.31
C HIS A 24 17.95 -5.39 1.74
N GLY A 25 18.10 -4.36 2.57
CA GLY A 25 18.82 -3.13 2.22
C GLY A 25 18.07 -2.19 1.26
N TRP A 26 16.74 -2.23 1.23
CA TRP A 26 15.93 -1.31 0.43
C TRP A 26 15.59 -0.04 1.21
N LYS A 27 15.50 1.08 0.52
CA LYS A 27 14.80 2.28 1.00
C LYS A 27 13.31 2.02 0.94
N VAL A 28 12.60 2.20 2.06
CA VAL A 28 11.17 1.96 2.17
C VAL A 28 10.42 3.27 2.38
N TYR A 29 9.51 3.57 1.48
CA TYR A 29 8.47 4.58 1.66
C TYR A 29 7.19 3.86 2.12
N ALA A 30 6.84 4.03 3.37
CA ALA A 30 5.75 3.30 4.01
C ALA A 30 4.49 4.15 4.07
N GLY A 31 3.47 3.79 3.29
CA GLY A 31 2.19 4.47 3.26
C GLY A 31 1.41 4.26 4.56
N GLN A 32 1.22 5.33 5.34
CA GLN A 32 0.59 5.32 6.65
C GLN A 32 -0.83 5.90 6.57
N PHE A 33 -1.82 5.13 7.01
CA PHE A 33 -3.21 5.57 7.14
C PHE A 33 -3.62 5.80 8.60
N MET A 34 -3.08 5.00 9.53
CA MET A 34 -3.41 4.98 10.96
C MET A 34 -2.23 5.50 11.81
N PRO A 35 -2.05 6.83 11.93
CA PRO A 35 -0.88 7.40 12.61
C PRO A 35 -0.81 7.08 14.12
N GLU A 36 -1.93 6.67 14.73
CA GLU A 36 -1.99 6.23 16.12
C GLU A 36 -1.36 4.84 16.36
N TRP A 37 -1.12 4.05 15.32
CA TRP A 37 -0.47 2.75 15.47
C TRP A 37 1.06 2.90 15.48
N SER A 38 1.69 2.30 16.49
CA SER A 38 3.09 2.57 16.83
C SER A 38 4.12 1.73 16.09
N GLU A 39 3.68 0.62 15.44
CA GLU A 39 4.60 -0.35 14.86
C GLU A 39 5.48 0.27 13.77
N LEU A 40 4.87 1.02 12.86
CA LEU A 40 5.58 1.64 11.76
C LEU A 40 6.54 2.74 12.24
N LYS A 41 6.13 3.49 13.27
CA LYS A 41 6.99 4.47 13.93
C LYS A 41 8.20 3.80 14.58
N GLY A 42 8.00 2.70 15.30
CA GLY A 42 9.08 1.91 15.90
C GLY A 42 10.06 1.39 14.85
N LEU A 43 9.58 0.96 13.70
CA LEU A 43 10.43 0.54 12.58
C LEU A 43 11.26 1.71 12.05
N GLN A 44 10.65 2.89 11.86
CA GLN A 44 11.39 4.07 11.42
C GLN A 44 12.44 4.50 12.42
N GLU A 45 12.12 4.52 13.72
CA GLU A 45 13.07 4.89 14.78
C GLU A 45 14.29 3.95 14.83
N SER A 46 14.08 2.65 14.58
CA SER A 46 15.15 1.65 14.57
C SER A 46 15.98 1.62 13.29
N CYS A 47 15.41 1.99 12.15
CA CYS A 47 16.06 1.92 10.83
C CYS A 47 16.46 3.29 10.26
N GLY A 48 16.14 4.37 10.96
CA GLY A 48 16.50 5.73 10.59
C GLY A 48 16.05 6.11 9.19
N GLU A 49 16.94 6.66 8.40
CA GLU A 49 16.65 7.15 7.04
C GLU A 49 16.23 6.05 6.04
N GLN A 50 16.40 4.78 6.38
CA GLN A 50 16.03 3.68 5.50
C GLN A 50 14.51 3.52 5.38
N VAL A 51 13.74 3.97 6.39
CA VAL A 51 12.28 3.96 6.38
C VAL A 51 11.76 5.39 6.48
N GLU A 52 10.83 5.75 5.61
CA GLU A 52 10.14 7.03 5.64
C GLU A 52 8.63 6.80 5.61
N MET A 53 7.94 7.26 6.66
CA MET A 53 6.47 7.19 6.73
C MET A 53 5.87 8.30 5.88
N ILE A 54 4.95 7.93 5.00
CA ILE A 54 4.26 8.84 4.09
C ILE A 54 2.76 8.79 4.39
N PRO A 55 2.12 9.88 4.78
CA PRO A 55 0.67 9.90 4.98
C PRO A 55 -0.06 9.46 3.70
N LEU A 56 -0.97 8.49 3.83
CA LEU A 56 -1.67 7.92 2.67
C LEU A 56 -3.07 7.43 3.01
N ASN A 57 -4.06 8.00 2.32
CA ASN A 57 -5.38 7.41 2.17
C ASN A 57 -5.56 6.94 0.72
N ALA A 58 -5.49 5.63 0.46
CA ALA A 58 -5.61 5.07 -0.89
C ALA A 58 -7.01 5.28 -1.52
N ALA A 59 -8.03 5.59 -0.72
CA ALA A 59 -9.36 5.93 -1.20
C ALA A 59 -9.49 7.38 -1.70
N ASP A 60 -8.51 8.24 -1.39
CA ASP A 60 -8.51 9.66 -1.72
C ASP A 60 -7.44 9.99 -2.78
N THR A 61 -7.88 10.55 -3.89
CA THR A 61 -7.00 10.89 -5.03
C THR A 61 -5.98 11.98 -4.65
N GLU A 62 -6.37 12.99 -3.88
CA GLU A 62 -5.47 14.08 -3.48
C GLU A 62 -4.42 13.59 -2.48
N SER A 63 -4.80 12.71 -1.54
CA SER A 63 -3.85 12.05 -0.64
C SER A 63 -2.80 11.23 -1.41
N VAL A 64 -3.23 10.48 -2.42
CA VAL A 64 -2.32 9.67 -3.25
C VAL A 64 -1.37 10.56 -4.06
N ARG A 65 -1.86 11.66 -4.64
CA ARG A 65 -1.03 12.63 -5.36
C ARG A 65 0.01 13.28 -4.44
N ALA A 66 -0.42 13.72 -3.26
CA ALA A 66 0.48 14.30 -2.26
C ALA A 66 1.59 13.32 -1.84
N ALA A 67 1.24 12.05 -1.65
CA ALA A 67 2.22 11.01 -1.36
C ALA A 67 3.23 10.81 -2.49
N ALA A 68 2.77 10.79 -3.75
CA ALA A 68 3.64 10.71 -4.92
C ALA A 68 4.57 11.92 -5.03
N ASP A 69 4.08 13.13 -4.76
CA ASP A 69 4.87 14.37 -4.77
C ASP A 69 5.97 14.37 -3.68
N ILE A 70 5.68 13.80 -2.51
CA ILE A 70 6.68 13.63 -1.46
C ILE A 70 7.79 12.69 -1.95
N VAL A 71 7.43 11.52 -2.47
CA VAL A 71 8.39 10.52 -2.96
C VAL A 71 9.22 11.06 -4.13
N ALA A 72 8.61 11.82 -5.05
CA ALA A 72 9.31 12.45 -6.18
C ALA A 72 10.44 13.40 -5.76
N LYS A 73 10.33 14.00 -4.57
CA LYS A 73 11.37 14.87 -3.99
C LYS A 73 12.47 14.08 -3.24
N ARG A 74 12.27 12.80 -3.00
CA ARG A 74 13.16 11.94 -2.21
C ARG A 74 13.97 10.96 -3.05
N THR A 75 13.48 10.60 -4.22
CA THR A 75 14.17 9.68 -5.12
C THR A 75 14.04 10.10 -6.58
N GLU A 76 15.10 9.86 -7.36
CA GLU A 76 15.07 10.09 -8.81
C GLU A 76 14.24 9.02 -9.53
N SER A 77 14.16 7.82 -8.96
CA SER A 77 13.36 6.72 -9.51
C SER A 77 12.93 5.76 -8.43
N LEU A 78 11.66 5.36 -8.47
CA LEU A 78 11.10 4.30 -7.62
C LEU A 78 11.24 2.95 -8.34
N ASP A 79 11.80 1.93 -7.67
CA ASP A 79 12.01 0.60 -8.23
C ASP A 79 10.75 -0.27 -8.16
N MET A 80 9.96 -0.13 -7.09
CA MET A 80 8.78 -0.97 -6.86
C MET A 80 7.65 -0.21 -6.17
N LEU A 81 6.43 -0.48 -6.61
CA LEU A 81 5.20 -0.11 -5.93
C LEU A 81 4.48 -1.38 -5.48
N VAL A 82 4.20 -1.52 -4.19
CA VAL A 82 3.43 -2.62 -3.62
C VAL A 82 2.07 -2.11 -3.15
N ASN A 83 1.02 -2.53 -3.84
CA ASN A 83 -0.36 -2.28 -3.47
C ASN A 83 -0.82 -3.39 -2.50
N CYS A 84 -0.74 -3.10 -1.19
CA CYS A 84 -1.11 -4.00 -0.11
C CYS A 84 -2.27 -3.45 0.74
N ALA A 85 -2.59 -2.16 0.63
CA ALA A 85 -3.73 -1.57 1.33
C ALA A 85 -5.03 -2.26 0.93
N GLY A 86 -5.80 -2.66 1.92
CA GLY A 86 -7.10 -3.28 1.72
C GLY A 86 -7.92 -3.25 3.00
N ILE A 87 -9.23 -3.22 2.84
CA ILE A 87 -10.20 -3.35 3.92
C ILE A 87 -11.13 -4.51 3.64
N GLY A 88 -11.57 -5.21 4.69
CA GLY A 88 -12.64 -6.19 4.65
C GLY A 88 -13.95 -5.55 5.10
N GLY A 89 -15.02 -5.82 4.38
CA GLY A 89 -16.38 -5.49 4.83
C GLY A 89 -16.95 -6.67 5.61
N MET A 90 -17.56 -6.38 6.75
CA MET A 90 -18.31 -7.37 7.54
C MET A 90 -19.77 -7.36 7.18
N ASP A 91 -20.26 -6.26 6.66
CA ASP A 91 -21.62 -6.05 6.23
C ASP A 91 -21.68 -5.99 4.69
N ASP A 92 -22.64 -6.68 4.10
CA ASP A 92 -22.86 -6.65 2.65
C ASP A 92 -23.86 -5.55 2.25
N ASP A 93 -23.86 -4.44 2.97
CA ASP A 93 -24.65 -3.29 2.60
C ASP A 93 -23.95 -2.45 1.49
N ARG A 94 -24.72 -1.56 0.90
CA ARG A 94 -24.25 -0.75 -0.23
C ARG A 94 -23.07 0.16 0.14
N GLU A 95 -23.03 0.65 1.36
CA GLU A 95 -22.00 1.57 1.82
C GLU A 95 -20.68 0.83 2.07
N ALA A 96 -20.72 -0.32 2.73
CA ALA A 96 -19.58 -1.21 2.91
C ALA A 96 -18.99 -1.66 1.57
N MET A 97 -19.84 -2.10 0.62
CA MET A 97 -19.41 -2.46 -0.73
C MET A 97 -18.71 -1.30 -1.45
N ARG A 98 -19.25 -0.08 -1.33
CA ARG A 98 -18.64 1.12 -1.92
C ARG A 98 -17.28 1.41 -1.29
N ALA A 99 -17.15 1.34 0.02
CA ALA A 99 -15.90 1.59 0.73
C ALA A 99 -14.83 0.56 0.34
N VAL A 100 -15.17 -0.73 0.33
CA VAL A 100 -14.26 -1.80 -0.10
C VAL A 100 -13.81 -1.60 -1.53
N PHE A 101 -14.70 -1.32 -2.47
CA PHE A 101 -14.36 -1.05 -3.86
C PHE A 101 -13.45 0.17 -4.02
N HIS A 102 -13.70 1.26 -3.28
CA HIS A 102 -12.89 2.46 -3.32
C HIS A 102 -11.46 2.24 -2.83
N VAL A 103 -11.25 1.41 -1.82
CA VAL A 103 -9.92 1.09 -1.30
C VAL A 103 -9.26 -0.03 -2.10
N ASN A 104 -9.94 -1.19 -2.24
CA ASN A 104 -9.29 -2.42 -2.73
C ASN A 104 -9.16 -2.46 -4.26
N THR A 105 -10.02 -1.76 -4.99
CA THR A 105 -10.01 -1.76 -6.48
C THR A 105 -9.51 -0.42 -7.00
N ARG A 106 -10.18 0.68 -6.66
CA ARG A 106 -9.80 2.00 -7.16
C ARG A 106 -8.54 2.55 -6.50
N GLY A 107 -8.22 2.13 -5.27
CA GLY A 107 -6.99 2.50 -4.59
C GLY A 107 -5.75 2.13 -5.40
N PRO A 108 -5.53 0.85 -5.74
CA PRO A 108 -4.42 0.44 -6.60
C PRO A 108 -4.36 1.15 -7.96
N MET A 109 -5.50 1.46 -8.57
CA MET A 109 -5.54 2.25 -9.82
C MET A 109 -4.96 3.65 -9.62
N ARG A 110 -5.43 4.37 -8.58
CA ARG A 110 -4.90 5.70 -8.23
C ARG A 110 -3.41 5.66 -7.94
N MET A 111 -2.97 4.65 -7.19
CA MET A 111 -1.55 4.46 -6.87
C MET A 111 -0.72 4.28 -8.13
N VAL A 112 -1.15 3.42 -9.05
CA VAL A 112 -0.43 3.23 -10.32
C VAL A 112 -0.41 4.51 -11.15
N GLU A 113 -1.53 5.19 -11.31
CA GLU A 113 -1.61 6.46 -12.05
C GLU A 113 -0.63 7.53 -11.51
N ALA A 114 -0.53 7.65 -10.18
CA ALA A 114 0.33 8.66 -9.56
C ALA A 114 1.82 8.25 -9.49
N PHE A 115 2.11 6.97 -9.26
CA PHE A 115 3.48 6.50 -8.99
C PHE A 115 4.21 5.94 -10.22
N LEU A 116 3.49 5.50 -11.26
CA LEU A 116 4.12 4.99 -12.49
C LEU A 116 5.09 6.02 -13.13
N PRO A 117 4.78 7.34 -13.17
CA PRO A 117 5.71 8.34 -13.68
C PRO A 117 7.02 8.44 -12.88
N LEU A 118 7.05 7.98 -11.63
CA LEU A 118 8.23 7.98 -10.78
C LEU A 118 9.13 6.75 -11.04
N MET A 119 8.64 5.73 -11.74
CA MET A 119 9.36 4.49 -12.05
C MET A 119 10.14 4.65 -13.36
N ARG A 120 11.14 5.53 -13.38
CA ARG A 120 11.85 5.94 -14.60
C ARG A 120 12.93 4.94 -15.02
N THR A 121 13.69 4.45 -14.04
CA THR A 121 14.80 3.51 -14.21
C THR A 121 14.68 2.36 -13.21
N GLY A 122 15.58 1.39 -13.23
CA GLY A 122 15.63 0.30 -12.28
C GLY A 122 14.61 -0.81 -12.57
N LEU A 123 14.06 -1.43 -11.53
CA LEU A 123 13.23 -2.64 -11.67
C LEU A 123 11.85 -2.39 -12.27
N LYS A 124 11.27 -1.22 -12.07
CA LYS A 124 9.93 -0.83 -12.56
C LYS A 124 8.88 -1.90 -12.29
N ARG A 125 8.78 -2.37 -11.04
CA ARG A 125 7.91 -3.48 -10.67
C ARG A 125 6.65 -3.00 -9.96
N LEU A 126 5.49 -3.41 -10.49
CA LEU A 126 4.19 -3.26 -9.83
C LEU A 126 3.84 -4.59 -9.17
N CYS A 127 3.46 -4.54 -7.89
CA CYS A 127 2.98 -5.67 -7.12
C CYS A 127 1.59 -5.37 -6.57
N PHE A 128 0.70 -6.35 -6.66
CA PHE A 128 -0.67 -6.27 -6.13
C PHE A 128 -0.88 -7.47 -5.22
N VAL A 129 -1.12 -7.20 -3.93
CA VAL A 129 -1.47 -8.24 -2.97
C VAL A 129 -2.94 -8.57 -3.15
N SER A 130 -3.23 -9.82 -3.50
CA SER A 130 -4.57 -10.35 -3.70
C SER A 130 -4.94 -11.32 -2.58
N SER A 131 -6.08 -11.97 -2.70
CA SER A 131 -6.58 -12.94 -1.74
C SER A 131 -7.23 -14.11 -2.47
N GLU A 132 -7.23 -15.30 -1.85
CA GLU A 132 -8.05 -16.43 -2.31
C GLU A 132 -9.54 -16.10 -2.31
N ALA A 133 -9.98 -15.16 -1.46
CA ALA A 133 -11.36 -14.70 -1.40
C ALA A 133 -11.86 -14.10 -2.73
N GLY A 134 -10.95 -13.57 -3.56
CA GLY A 134 -11.26 -13.08 -4.91
C GLY A 134 -11.25 -14.18 -5.99
N SER A 135 -11.03 -15.44 -5.64
CA SER A 135 -11.01 -16.55 -6.59
C SER A 135 -12.37 -17.24 -6.67
N ILE A 136 -12.97 -17.24 -7.86
CA ILE A 136 -14.27 -17.92 -8.11
C ILE A 136 -14.18 -19.44 -7.85
N SER A 137 -13.04 -20.06 -8.20
CA SER A 137 -12.86 -21.51 -8.08
C SER A 137 -12.63 -22.02 -6.65
N VAL A 138 -12.17 -21.15 -5.73
CA VAL A 138 -11.93 -21.49 -4.34
C VAL A 138 -12.78 -20.69 -3.35
N ALA A 139 -13.79 -19.96 -3.86
CA ALA A 139 -14.73 -19.21 -3.04
C ALA A 139 -15.58 -20.17 -2.20
N HIS A 140 -15.40 -20.13 -0.88
CA HIS A 140 -16.16 -20.96 0.08
C HIS A 140 -17.13 -20.12 0.92
N ARG A 141 -17.15 -18.80 0.71
CA ARG A 141 -17.92 -17.86 1.52
C ARG A 141 -19.33 -17.73 1.03
N THR A 142 -20.26 -17.65 1.99
CA THR A 142 -21.68 -17.34 1.78
C THR A 142 -22.03 -15.94 2.30
N ASP A 143 -21.04 -15.21 2.80
CA ASP A 143 -21.13 -13.87 3.36
C ASP A 143 -19.92 -13.00 2.96
N SER A 144 -19.93 -11.75 3.35
CA SER A 144 -18.83 -10.81 3.10
C SER A 144 -18.47 -10.63 1.61
N PHE A 145 -19.46 -10.65 0.75
CA PHE A 145 -19.31 -10.50 -0.71
C PHE A 145 -18.67 -9.17 -1.12
N ALA A 146 -18.80 -8.14 -0.29
CA ALA A 146 -18.17 -6.86 -0.54
C ALA A 146 -16.63 -6.96 -0.62
N TYR A 147 -16.04 -7.93 0.08
CA TYR A 147 -14.58 -8.19 0.04
C TYR A 147 -14.20 -9.15 -1.10
N CYS A 148 -15.06 -10.08 -1.44
CA CYS A 148 -14.84 -11.06 -2.49
C CYS A 148 -15.13 -10.50 -3.87
#